data_e01d4ecc310ce630f5a957c490668722
#
_entry.id   e01d4ecc310ce630f5a957c490668722
#
_cell.length_a   1.000
_cell.length_b   1.000
_cell.length_c   1.000
_cell.angle_alpha   90.00
_cell.angle_beta   90.00
_cell.angle_gamma   90.00
#
_symmetry.space_group_name_H-M   'P 1'
#
loop_
_entity.id
_entity.type
_entity.pdbx_description
1 polymer ?
#
loop_
_entity_poly.entity_id
_entity_poly.type
_entity_poly.pdbx_seq_one_letter_code
_entity_poly.pdbx_strand_id
1 'polypeptide(L)'
;AAVCDVSKHRVEAAKKQIADGGAGSAEGYDDYRKLLAQKDIDAIFCATVDHWHTIVSCEAMEAGKHVYVEKPMTRYLAEAFRIYDTVKKTGKVLQVGSQGCSDDKWHQAAKWIQAGKIGKIVMLQGSYMRNNPWGEWNYTIQPWCTESDTDWKMWQGNQIKKQMAFNPDHYFRWRKYFPYCSG
;
A
#
# COMPACT_ATOMS: atom_id res chain seq x y z
N ALA A 1 12.65 10.82 -10.89
CA ALA A 1 11.59 10.22 -10.05
C ALA A 1 10.25 10.30 -10.77
N ALA A 2 9.28 9.49 -10.33
CA ALA A 2 7.93 9.48 -10.89
C ALA A 2 6.90 9.25 -9.78
N VAL A 3 5.69 9.76 -9.99
CA VAL A 3 4.54 9.57 -9.12
C VAL A 3 3.34 9.10 -9.94
N CYS A 4 2.49 8.26 -9.34
CA CYS A 4 1.27 7.80 -9.97
C CYS A 4 0.13 7.76 -8.96
N ASP A 5 -0.99 8.34 -9.32
CA ASP A 5 -2.25 8.24 -8.57
C ASP A 5 -3.42 8.38 -9.55
N VAL A 6 -4.54 7.79 -9.23
CA VAL A 6 -5.79 7.94 -10.00
C VAL A 6 -6.44 9.31 -9.81
N SER A 7 -6.01 10.09 -8.83
CA SER A 7 -6.42 11.47 -8.59
C SER A 7 -5.39 12.45 -9.16
N LYS A 8 -5.85 13.33 -10.05
CA LYS A 8 -5.01 14.38 -10.62
C LYS A 8 -4.47 15.32 -9.54
N HIS A 9 -5.31 15.67 -8.57
CA HIS A 9 -4.91 16.49 -7.44
C HIS A 9 -3.77 15.87 -6.65
N ARG A 10 -3.81 14.56 -6.37
CA ARG A 10 -2.75 13.86 -5.64
C ARG A 10 -1.46 13.77 -6.43
N VAL A 11 -1.52 13.56 -7.73
CA VAL A 11 -0.33 13.58 -8.61
C VAL A 11 0.36 14.93 -8.51
N GLU A 12 -0.37 16.03 -8.69
CA GLU A 12 0.22 17.37 -8.64
C GLU A 12 0.73 17.74 -7.23
N ALA A 13 0.00 17.36 -6.19
CA ALA A 13 0.46 17.56 -4.81
C ALA A 13 1.76 16.81 -4.51
N ALA A 14 1.89 15.56 -4.98
CA ALA A 14 3.10 14.76 -4.78
C ALA A 14 4.29 15.31 -5.59
N LYS A 15 4.08 15.75 -6.83
CA LYS A 15 5.11 16.42 -7.64
C LYS A 15 5.63 17.67 -6.94
N LYS A 16 4.70 18.50 -6.43
CA LYS A 16 5.06 19.69 -5.66
C LYS A 16 5.87 19.33 -4.41
N GLN A 17 5.45 18.34 -3.65
CA GLN A 17 6.13 17.92 -2.44
C GLN A 17 7.56 17.41 -2.71
N ILE A 18 7.78 16.70 -3.82
CA ILE A 18 9.11 16.24 -4.25
C ILE A 18 9.99 17.43 -4.60
N ALA A 19 9.47 18.41 -5.34
CA ALA A 19 10.20 19.62 -5.71
C ALA A 19 10.56 20.46 -4.49
N ASP A 20 9.59 20.71 -3.60
CA ASP A 20 9.79 21.49 -2.36
C ASP A 20 10.79 20.80 -1.42
N GLY A 21 10.85 19.46 -1.42
CA GLY A 21 11.82 18.67 -0.67
C GLY A 21 13.23 18.64 -1.27
N GLY A 22 13.48 19.32 -2.38
CA GLY A 22 14.78 19.41 -3.02
C GLY A 22 15.22 18.16 -3.78
N ALA A 23 14.29 17.20 -4.02
CA ALA A 23 14.57 15.97 -4.76
C ALA A 23 14.44 16.10 -6.29
N GLY A 24 14.34 17.33 -6.79
CA GLY A 24 14.21 17.63 -8.22
C GLY A 24 12.76 17.57 -8.70
N SER A 25 12.55 17.24 -9.98
CA SER A 25 11.22 17.09 -10.58
C SER A 25 10.81 15.62 -10.64
N ALA A 26 9.49 15.38 -10.65
CA ALA A 26 8.92 14.08 -10.87
C ALA A 26 7.92 14.10 -12.03
N GLU A 27 7.95 13.06 -12.85
CA GLU A 27 6.92 12.81 -13.85
C GLU A 27 5.65 12.29 -13.18
N GLY A 28 4.47 12.73 -13.67
CA GLY A 28 3.17 12.36 -13.14
C GLY A 28 2.43 11.41 -14.07
N TYR A 29 1.87 10.34 -13.52
CA TYR A 29 1.09 9.34 -14.26
C TYR A 29 -0.28 9.13 -13.62
N ASP A 30 -1.29 8.93 -14.45
CA ASP A 30 -2.66 8.57 -14.09
C ASP A 30 -2.89 7.05 -14.09
N ASP A 31 -2.00 6.29 -14.74
CA ASP A 31 -2.01 4.84 -14.85
C ASP A 31 -0.63 4.28 -14.48
N TYR A 32 -0.59 3.44 -13.43
CA TYR A 32 0.66 2.84 -12.95
C TYR A 32 1.40 2.02 -14.02
N ARG A 33 0.70 1.47 -15.02
CA ARG A 33 1.30 0.72 -16.12
C ARG A 33 2.20 1.60 -16.97
N LYS A 34 1.84 2.87 -17.15
CA LYS A 34 2.68 3.85 -17.84
C LYS A 34 3.96 4.13 -17.03
N LEU A 35 3.86 4.21 -15.71
CA LEU A 35 5.02 4.32 -14.82
C LEU A 35 5.88 3.07 -14.90
N LEU A 36 5.30 1.88 -14.84
CA LEU A 36 6.05 0.62 -14.93
C LEU A 36 6.79 0.44 -16.26
N ALA A 37 6.31 1.05 -17.34
CA ALA A 37 6.96 1.02 -18.64
C ALA A 37 8.26 1.86 -18.71
N GLN A 38 8.53 2.72 -17.72
CA GLN A 38 9.73 3.55 -17.68
C GLN A 38 10.96 2.69 -17.37
N LYS A 39 12.00 2.80 -18.21
CA LYS A 39 13.21 1.97 -18.10
C LYS A 39 14.19 2.46 -17.05
N ASP A 40 14.13 3.73 -16.69
CA ASP A 40 14.99 4.42 -15.72
C ASP A 40 14.46 4.32 -14.27
N ILE A 41 13.41 3.55 -14.04
CA ILE A 41 12.86 3.25 -12.72
C ILE A 41 13.25 1.83 -12.34
N ASP A 42 14.04 1.66 -11.28
CA ASP A 42 14.50 0.36 -10.79
C ASP A 42 13.60 -0.23 -9.71
N ALA A 43 12.91 0.62 -8.94
CA ALA A 43 12.07 0.21 -7.82
C ALA A 43 10.85 1.11 -7.68
N ILE A 44 9.77 0.55 -7.12
CA ILE A 44 8.56 1.29 -6.80
C ILE A 44 8.19 1.18 -5.31
N PHE A 45 7.56 2.22 -4.81
CA PHE A 45 6.87 2.22 -3.53
C PHE A 45 5.36 2.14 -3.81
N CYS A 46 4.76 0.99 -3.48
CA CYS A 46 3.33 0.74 -3.67
C CYS A 46 2.56 1.04 -2.38
N ALA A 47 1.93 2.20 -2.32
CA ALA A 47 1.09 2.64 -1.21
C ALA A 47 -0.36 2.88 -1.65
N THR A 48 -0.86 2.03 -2.51
CA THR A 48 -2.23 2.04 -3.00
C THR A 48 -3.23 1.59 -1.91
N VAL A 49 -4.50 1.45 -2.27
CA VAL A 49 -5.48 0.77 -1.42
C VAL A 49 -5.26 -0.75 -1.45
N ASP A 50 -5.66 -1.46 -0.39
CA ASP A 50 -5.30 -2.88 -0.17
C ASP A 50 -5.59 -3.79 -1.38
N HIS A 51 -6.71 -3.59 -2.06
CA HIS A 51 -7.10 -4.43 -3.19
C HIS A 51 -6.25 -4.26 -4.46
N TRP A 52 -5.35 -3.27 -4.48
CA TRP A 52 -4.39 -3.05 -5.55
C TRP A 52 -2.97 -3.54 -5.23
N HIS A 53 -2.65 -3.80 -3.95
CA HIS A 53 -1.29 -4.16 -3.53
C HIS A 53 -0.70 -5.32 -4.32
N THR A 54 -1.45 -6.41 -4.43
CA THR A 54 -0.99 -7.62 -5.14
C THR A 54 -0.79 -7.39 -6.63
N ILE A 55 -1.75 -6.72 -7.27
CA ILE A 55 -1.72 -6.51 -8.73
C ILE A 55 -0.53 -5.65 -9.10
N VAL A 56 -0.43 -4.48 -8.48
CA VAL A 56 0.66 -3.53 -8.76
C VAL A 56 2.03 -4.14 -8.44
N SER A 57 2.15 -4.84 -7.30
CA SER A 57 3.42 -5.47 -6.92
C SER A 57 3.85 -6.56 -7.89
N CYS A 58 2.95 -7.44 -8.30
CA CYS A 58 3.27 -8.51 -9.24
C CYS A 58 3.65 -7.94 -10.61
N GLU A 59 2.84 -7.03 -11.16
CA GLU A 59 3.11 -6.41 -12.45
C GLU A 59 4.41 -5.59 -12.46
N ALA A 60 4.73 -4.92 -11.34
CA ALA A 60 6.01 -4.22 -11.20
C ALA A 60 7.21 -5.18 -11.24
N MET A 61 7.15 -6.29 -10.50
CA MET A 61 8.22 -7.30 -10.52
C MET A 61 8.35 -7.95 -11.90
N GLU A 62 7.25 -8.23 -12.57
CA GLU A 62 7.22 -8.75 -13.95
C GLU A 62 7.77 -7.73 -14.95
N ALA A 63 7.61 -6.43 -14.69
CA ALA A 63 8.23 -5.34 -15.44
C ALA A 63 9.71 -5.09 -15.05
N GLY A 64 10.30 -5.96 -14.23
CA GLY A 64 11.71 -5.92 -13.87
C GLY A 64 12.06 -4.97 -12.70
N LYS A 65 11.10 -4.50 -11.92
CA LYS A 65 11.32 -3.53 -10.84
C LYS A 65 11.28 -4.20 -9.47
N HIS A 66 12.05 -3.66 -8.52
CA HIS A 66 11.93 -3.99 -7.11
C HIS A 66 10.71 -3.29 -6.49
N VAL A 67 10.16 -3.85 -5.41
CA VAL A 67 8.92 -3.34 -4.82
C VAL A 67 9.04 -3.19 -3.31
N TYR A 68 8.69 -2.02 -2.80
CA TYR A 68 8.27 -1.83 -1.43
C TYR A 68 6.75 -1.68 -1.43
N VAL A 69 6.03 -2.58 -0.78
CA VAL A 69 4.57 -2.54 -0.70
C VAL A 69 4.11 -2.26 0.72
N GLU A 70 3.18 -1.34 0.89
CA GLU A 70 2.58 -1.09 2.20
C GLU A 70 1.80 -2.29 2.73
N LYS A 71 1.68 -2.35 4.04
CA LYS A 71 0.87 -3.36 4.72
C LYS A 71 -0.63 -3.00 4.65
N PRO A 72 -1.53 -3.99 4.59
CA PRO A 72 -1.28 -5.43 4.46
C PRO A 72 -0.75 -5.79 3.08
N MET A 73 0.17 -6.75 3.01
CA MET A 73 0.77 -7.17 1.73
C MET A 73 -0.30 -7.59 0.71
N THR A 74 -1.32 -8.27 1.16
CA THR A 74 -2.41 -8.81 0.34
C THR A 74 -3.74 -8.71 1.06
N ARG A 75 -4.81 -8.80 0.32
CA ARG A 75 -6.17 -8.86 0.84
C ARG A 75 -6.66 -10.29 1.05
N TYR A 76 -6.30 -11.21 0.16
CA TYR A 76 -6.72 -12.60 0.19
C TYR A 76 -5.53 -13.56 0.24
N LEU A 77 -5.74 -14.75 0.82
CA LEU A 77 -4.70 -15.79 0.91
C LEU A 77 -4.14 -16.19 -0.47
N ALA A 78 -4.99 -16.31 -1.47
CA ALA A 78 -4.55 -16.64 -2.84
C ALA A 78 -3.59 -15.60 -3.44
N GLU A 79 -3.75 -14.34 -3.05
CA GLU A 79 -2.87 -13.25 -3.47
C GLU A 79 -1.48 -13.39 -2.85
N ALA A 80 -1.38 -13.88 -1.62
CA ALA A 80 -0.09 -14.12 -0.96
C ALA A 80 0.72 -15.19 -1.71
N PHE A 81 0.10 -16.26 -2.17
CA PHE A 81 0.75 -17.25 -3.02
C PHE A 81 1.17 -16.65 -4.36
N ARG A 82 0.31 -15.86 -5.00
CA ARG A 82 0.64 -15.17 -6.26
C ARG A 82 1.88 -14.27 -6.10
N ILE A 83 1.96 -13.47 -5.04
CA ILE A 83 3.13 -12.61 -4.78
C ILE A 83 4.38 -13.48 -4.56
N TYR A 84 4.27 -14.53 -3.73
CA TYR A 84 5.39 -15.43 -3.47
C TYR A 84 5.93 -16.06 -4.77
N ASP A 85 5.05 -16.59 -5.61
CA ASP A 85 5.42 -17.21 -6.88
C ASP A 85 6.05 -16.18 -7.83
N THR A 86 5.52 -14.95 -7.84
CA THR A 86 6.06 -13.86 -8.68
C THR A 86 7.47 -13.47 -8.22
N VAL A 87 7.72 -13.35 -6.92
CA VAL A 87 9.07 -13.10 -6.39
C VAL A 87 10.04 -14.20 -6.82
N LYS A 88 9.63 -15.47 -6.68
CA LYS A 88 10.47 -16.62 -7.09
C LYS A 88 10.75 -16.62 -8.58
N LYS A 89 9.75 -16.35 -9.40
CA LYS A 89 9.85 -16.32 -10.88
C LYS A 89 10.74 -15.19 -11.38
N THR A 90 10.61 -13.98 -10.79
CA THR A 90 11.28 -12.79 -11.28
C THR A 90 12.64 -12.53 -10.63
N GLY A 91 12.90 -13.10 -9.48
CA GLY A 91 14.10 -12.82 -8.66
C GLY A 91 14.18 -11.39 -8.14
N LYS A 92 13.08 -10.64 -8.19
CA LYS A 92 13.04 -9.26 -7.69
C LYS A 92 12.86 -9.22 -6.18
N VAL A 93 13.36 -8.16 -5.56
CA VAL A 93 13.18 -7.91 -4.13
C VAL A 93 11.80 -7.35 -3.89
N LEU A 94 11.08 -7.96 -2.95
CA LEU A 94 9.85 -7.42 -2.39
C LEU A 94 10.06 -7.18 -0.89
N GLN A 95 9.82 -5.97 -0.44
CA GLN A 95 9.78 -5.59 0.97
C GLN A 95 8.36 -5.20 1.37
N VAL A 96 7.85 -5.78 2.45
CA VAL A 96 6.55 -5.39 3.03
C VAL A 96 6.77 -4.33 4.10
N GLY A 97 5.97 -3.27 4.07
CA GLY A 97 6.03 -2.11 4.95
C GLY A 97 5.53 -2.35 6.38
N SER A 98 6.04 -3.39 7.03
CA SER A 98 5.74 -3.70 8.44
C SER A 98 6.77 -3.05 9.36
N GLN A 99 6.80 -1.72 9.38
CA GLN A 99 7.83 -0.91 10.05
C GLN A 99 8.00 -1.24 11.55
N GLY A 100 6.91 -1.60 12.23
CA GLY A 100 6.95 -1.99 13.63
C GLY A 100 7.87 -3.17 13.92
N CYS A 101 8.11 -4.05 12.94
CA CYS A 101 9.03 -5.18 13.09
C CYS A 101 10.50 -4.74 13.22
N SER A 102 10.82 -3.51 12.83
CA SER A 102 12.18 -2.94 12.95
C SER A 102 12.41 -2.13 14.23
N ASP A 103 11.43 -2.07 15.14
CA ASP A 103 11.56 -1.37 16.42
C ASP A 103 12.54 -2.12 17.33
N ASP A 104 13.50 -1.38 17.88
CA ASP A 104 14.56 -1.91 18.76
C ASP A 104 14.00 -2.68 19.97
N LYS A 105 12.81 -2.34 20.45
CA LYS A 105 12.14 -3.05 21.54
C LYS A 105 11.87 -4.52 21.20
N TRP A 106 11.46 -4.82 19.97
CA TRP A 106 11.26 -6.19 19.52
C TRP A 106 12.57 -6.96 19.41
N HIS A 107 13.62 -6.31 18.89
CA HIS A 107 14.95 -6.91 18.81
C HIS A 107 15.52 -7.17 20.21
N GLN A 108 15.31 -6.27 21.16
CA GLN A 108 15.76 -6.47 22.55
C GLN A 108 14.96 -7.59 23.24
N ALA A 109 13.63 -7.64 23.04
CA ALA A 109 12.79 -8.73 23.57
C ALA A 109 13.24 -10.08 23.01
N ALA A 110 13.51 -10.18 21.72
CA ALA A 110 14.02 -11.39 21.08
C ALA A 110 15.33 -11.86 21.71
N LYS A 111 16.30 -10.94 21.94
CA LYS A 111 17.57 -11.25 22.62
C LYS A 111 17.35 -11.78 24.04
N TRP A 112 16.44 -11.22 24.80
CA TRP A 112 16.15 -11.70 26.17
C TRP A 112 15.50 -13.09 26.18
N ILE A 113 14.60 -13.34 25.24
CA ILE A 113 13.96 -14.64 25.05
C ILE A 113 15.00 -15.68 24.70
N GLN A 114 15.85 -15.42 23.70
CA GLN A 114 16.94 -16.31 23.27
C GLN A 114 17.95 -16.60 24.39
N ALA A 115 18.22 -15.60 25.22
CA ALA A 115 19.08 -15.74 26.39
C ALA A 115 18.43 -16.44 27.59
N GLY A 116 17.18 -16.93 27.45
CA GLY A 116 16.46 -17.62 28.51
C GLY A 116 16.04 -16.76 29.70
N LYS A 117 16.11 -15.43 29.61
CA LYS A 117 15.86 -14.52 30.73
C LYS A 117 14.43 -14.57 31.30
N ILE A 118 13.47 -15.01 30.49
CA ILE A 118 12.07 -15.19 30.91
C ILE A 118 11.67 -16.67 31.02
N GLY A 119 12.63 -17.58 30.95
CA GLY A 119 12.41 -19.02 30.98
C GLY A 119 11.69 -19.53 29.72
N LYS A 120 11.00 -20.68 29.85
CA LYS A 120 10.23 -21.27 28.77
C LYS A 120 8.97 -20.46 28.47
N ILE A 121 8.83 -20.01 27.22
CA ILE A 121 7.60 -19.35 26.78
C ILE A 121 6.47 -20.37 26.72
N VAL A 122 5.39 -20.12 27.45
CA VAL A 122 4.20 -20.96 27.50
C VAL A 122 2.97 -20.29 26.87
N MET A 123 2.98 -18.98 26.77
CA MET A 123 1.87 -18.21 26.18
C MET A 123 2.38 -16.89 25.63
N LEU A 124 1.78 -16.45 24.54
CA LEU A 124 1.92 -15.09 24.00
C LEU A 124 0.53 -14.44 23.99
N GLN A 125 0.44 -13.21 24.51
CA GLN A 125 -0.77 -12.41 24.44
C GLN A 125 -0.46 -11.07 23.79
N GLY A 126 -1.19 -10.74 22.72
CA GLY A 126 -1.19 -9.43 22.10
C GLY A 126 -2.55 -8.77 22.22
N SER A 127 -2.57 -7.46 22.36
CA SER A 127 -3.80 -6.68 22.28
C SER A 127 -3.60 -5.48 21.36
N TYR A 128 -4.63 -5.15 20.61
CA TYR A 128 -4.65 -3.99 19.74
C TYR A 128 -6.01 -3.32 19.88
N MET A 129 -6.00 -2.15 20.52
CA MET A 129 -7.23 -1.40 20.75
C MET A 129 -7.11 -0.02 20.12
N ARG A 130 -8.17 0.39 19.44
CA ARG A 130 -8.37 1.75 18.97
C ARG A 130 -9.64 2.28 19.60
N ASN A 131 -9.52 3.41 20.26
CA ASN A 131 -10.65 4.12 20.85
C ASN A 131 -10.62 5.57 20.37
N ASN A 132 -11.40 5.83 19.32
CA ASN A 132 -11.53 7.16 18.75
C ASN A 132 -13.00 7.60 18.87
N PRO A 133 -13.30 8.71 19.56
CA PRO A 133 -14.67 9.19 19.74
C PRO A 133 -15.38 9.51 18.42
N TRP A 134 -14.63 9.79 17.36
CA TRP A 134 -15.16 10.06 16.02
C TRP A 134 -15.27 8.79 15.15
N GLY A 135 -14.91 7.63 15.69
CA GLY A 135 -14.81 6.36 14.96
C GLY A 135 -13.53 6.25 14.15
N GLU A 136 -13.08 5.00 13.93
CA GLU A 136 -11.90 4.73 13.13
C GLU A 136 -12.18 4.94 11.64
N TRP A 137 -11.14 5.35 10.91
CA TRP A 137 -11.17 5.55 9.46
C TRP A 137 -12.13 6.63 8.96
N ASN A 138 -12.63 7.51 9.84
CA ASN A 138 -13.48 8.65 9.50
C ASN A 138 -12.67 9.86 9.01
N TYR A 139 -11.85 9.65 7.99
CA TYR A 139 -11.09 10.73 7.37
C TYR A 139 -12.03 11.81 6.81
N THR A 140 -11.58 13.07 6.89
CA THR A 140 -12.29 14.20 6.27
C THR A 140 -12.31 14.05 4.76
N ILE A 141 -13.50 14.10 4.18
CA ILE A 141 -13.67 14.11 2.73
C ILE A 141 -13.28 15.49 2.22
N GLN A 142 -12.32 15.54 1.32
CA GLN A 142 -11.80 16.79 0.78
C GLN A 142 -12.60 17.24 -0.43
N PRO A 143 -12.86 18.57 -0.58
CA PRO A 143 -13.67 19.11 -1.68
C PRO A 143 -13.13 18.83 -3.09
N TRP A 144 -11.83 18.63 -3.24
CA TRP A 144 -11.22 18.31 -4.53
C TRP A 144 -11.56 16.91 -5.05
N CYS A 145 -12.01 16.01 -4.17
CA CYS A 145 -12.35 14.65 -4.56
C CYS A 145 -13.68 14.62 -5.30
N THR A 146 -13.60 14.72 -6.59
CA THR A 146 -14.73 14.72 -7.53
C THR A 146 -14.55 13.61 -8.56
N GLU A 147 -15.62 13.24 -9.25
CA GLU A 147 -15.58 12.26 -10.33
C GLU A 147 -14.68 12.73 -11.51
N SER A 148 -14.56 14.04 -11.72
CA SER A 148 -13.69 14.60 -12.75
C SER A 148 -12.21 14.63 -12.38
N ASP A 149 -11.89 14.59 -11.08
CA ASP A 149 -10.52 14.52 -10.57
C ASP A 149 -10.00 13.07 -10.55
N THR A 150 -10.87 12.12 -10.24
CA THR A 150 -10.47 10.75 -9.89
C THR A 150 -10.90 9.76 -10.95
N ASP A 151 -9.97 8.99 -11.51
CA ASP A 151 -10.33 7.80 -12.30
C ASP A 151 -10.93 6.72 -11.40
N TRP A 152 -12.23 6.85 -11.15
CA TRP A 152 -12.97 5.97 -10.26
C TRP A 152 -13.03 4.53 -10.74
N LYS A 153 -13.06 4.33 -12.05
CA LYS A 153 -13.07 3.00 -12.65
C LYS A 153 -11.73 2.29 -12.39
N MET A 154 -10.62 2.99 -12.59
CA MET A 154 -9.30 2.47 -12.25
C MET A 154 -9.15 2.28 -10.75
N TRP A 155 -9.64 3.21 -9.92
CA TRP A 155 -9.57 3.07 -8.47
C TRP A 155 -10.24 1.79 -7.98
N GLN A 156 -11.43 1.46 -8.48
CA GLN A 156 -12.11 0.21 -8.14
C GLN A 156 -11.38 -1.01 -8.70
N GLY A 157 -10.90 -0.95 -9.93
CA GLY A 157 -10.27 -2.07 -10.61
C GLY A 157 -11.23 -3.19 -10.98
N ASN A 158 -10.75 -4.15 -11.76
CA ASN A 158 -11.55 -5.28 -12.22
C ASN A 158 -11.80 -6.35 -11.13
N GLN A 159 -11.05 -6.31 -10.04
CA GLN A 159 -11.20 -7.19 -8.89
C GLN A 159 -12.46 -6.89 -8.07
N ILE A 160 -13.03 -5.71 -8.21
CA ILE A 160 -14.32 -5.37 -7.61
C ILE A 160 -15.44 -5.87 -8.53
N LYS A 161 -16.06 -6.98 -8.14
CA LYS A 161 -17.07 -7.66 -8.98
C LYS A 161 -18.29 -6.79 -9.32
N LYS A 162 -18.72 -5.96 -8.39
CA LYS A 162 -19.83 -5.02 -8.58
C LYS A 162 -19.29 -3.60 -8.56
N GLN A 163 -19.11 -3.04 -9.75
CA GLN A 163 -18.73 -1.64 -9.90
C GLN A 163 -19.81 -0.72 -9.33
N MET A 164 -19.39 0.28 -8.60
CA MET A 164 -20.26 1.27 -7.96
C MET A 164 -20.05 2.63 -8.58
N ALA A 165 -21.08 3.48 -8.53
CA ALA A 165 -20.96 4.89 -8.89
C ALA A 165 -19.93 5.58 -8.01
N PHE A 166 -19.34 6.67 -8.51
CA PHE A 166 -18.37 7.46 -7.75
C PHE A 166 -18.96 7.88 -6.39
N ASN A 167 -18.17 7.65 -5.35
CA ASN A 167 -18.54 8.04 -4.00
C ASN A 167 -17.28 8.46 -3.22
N PRO A 168 -17.14 9.74 -2.86
CA PRO A 168 -15.98 10.23 -2.13
C PRO A 168 -15.85 9.63 -0.72
N ASP A 169 -16.94 9.17 -0.10
CA ASP A 169 -16.84 8.44 1.16
C ASP A 169 -16.13 7.09 0.98
N HIS A 170 -16.43 6.36 -0.08
CA HIS A 170 -15.70 5.14 -0.43
C HIS A 170 -14.23 5.41 -0.73
N TYR A 171 -13.93 6.51 -1.42
CA TYR A 171 -12.54 6.89 -1.74
C TYR A 171 -11.71 7.19 -0.49
N PHE A 172 -12.22 8.02 0.44
CA PHE A 172 -11.49 8.41 1.65
C PHE A 172 -11.55 7.39 2.77
N ARG A 173 -12.68 6.68 2.89
CA ARG A 173 -12.98 5.81 4.01
C ARG A 173 -13.10 4.35 3.60
N TRP A 174 -12.36 3.97 2.57
CA TRP A 174 -12.39 2.66 1.95
C TRP A 174 -12.18 1.49 2.93
N ARG A 175 -11.43 1.71 4.02
CA ARG A 175 -11.23 0.71 5.07
C ARG A 175 -12.50 0.33 5.81
N LYS A 176 -13.58 1.11 5.70
CA LYS A 176 -14.90 0.80 6.26
C LYS A 176 -15.72 -0.12 5.35
N TYR A 177 -15.26 -0.40 4.13
CA TYR A 177 -16.01 -1.11 3.12
C TYR A 177 -15.31 -2.40 2.71
N PHE A 178 -15.97 -3.54 3.00
CA PHE A 178 -15.45 -4.87 2.73
C PHE A 178 -14.96 -5.11 1.29
N PRO A 179 -15.55 -4.52 0.22
CA PRO A 179 -15.03 -4.72 -1.14
C PRO A 179 -13.58 -4.28 -1.34
N TYR A 180 -13.05 -3.38 -0.50
CA TYR A 180 -11.73 -2.77 -0.70
C TYR A 180 -10.65 -3.26 0.26
N CYS A 181 -11.02 -3.76 1.42
CA CYS A 181 -10.08 -4.24 2.45
C CYS A 181 -10.59 -5.51 3.14
N SER A 182 -9.79 -6.05 4.03
CA SER A 182 -10.14 -7.25 4.82
C SER A 182 -10.47 -6.94 6.29
N GLY A 183 -10.66 -5.66 6.61
CA GLY A 183 -10.97 -5.18 7.97
C GLY A 183 -9.84 -4.42 8.62
#